data_264bcb676f89142f2ab410b3599fa38a
#
_entry.id   264bcb676f89142f2ab410b3599fa38a
#
_cell.length_a   1.000
_cell.length_b   1.000
_cell.length_c   1.000
_cell.angle_alpha   90.00
_cell.angle_beta   90.00
_cell.angle_gamma   90.00
#
_symmetry.space_group_name_H-M   'P 1'
#
loop_
_entity.id
_entity.type
_entity.pdbx_description
1 polymer ?
#
loop_
_entity_poly.entity_id
_entity_poly.type
_entity_poly.pdbx_seq_one_letter_code
_entity_poly.pdbx_strand_id
1 'polypeptide(L)'
;MPNCCLKLYTKKESKMNKLNVVCGALVIDGKVMIAQRNYGSSKGFFEFPGGKVEKSETKEEALIREWKEESDIDIHNVQYLANSIDYQDGYEIHLTCFTCTSNEKPTKLSVHSEYIWTTPDHIYDYNFFKSDKMLVEALKGVWPCLTKPMKPKY
;
A
#
# COMPACT_ATOMS: atom_id res chain seq x y z
N MET A 1 45.71 6.72 -36.85
CA MET A 1 44.89 7.24 -35.73
C MET A 1 43.67 6.38 -35.62
N PRO A 2 43.56 5.56 -34.61
CA PRO A 2 42.33 4.85 -34.42
C PRO A 2 41.26 5.86 -34.07
N ASN A 3 40.30 6.02 -34.96
CA ASN A 3 39.03 6.62 -34.57
C ASN A 3 38.43 5.75 -33.50
N CYS A 4 38.65 6.15 -32.26
CA CYS A 4 37.79 5.70 -31.20
C CYS A 4 36.38 6.22 -31.52
N CYS A 5 35.63 5.43 -32.31
CA CYS A 5 34.20 5.49 -32.22
C CYS A 5 33.85 5.07 -30.80
N LEU A 6 33.86 6.05 -29.90
CA LEU A 6 32.96 6.02 -28.81
C LEU A 6 31.57 5.88 -29.45
N LYS A 7 31.19 4.65 -29.75
CA LYS A 7 29.78 4.34 -29.80
C LYS A 7 29.30 4.73 -28.43
N LEU A 8 28.83 5.95 -28.34
CA LEU A 8 27.87 6.30 -27.32
C LEU A 8 26.80 5.21 -27.41
N TYR A 9 27.01 4.18 -26.64
CA TYR A 9 25.87 3.39 -26.20
C TYR A 9 25.04 4.38 -25.43
N THR A 10 24.23 5.14 -26.16
CA THR A 10 23.00 5.60 -25.61
C THR A 10 22.31 4.29 -25.21
N LYS A 11 22.52 3.89 -23.97
CA LYS A 11 21.54 3.04 -23.33
C LYS A 11 20.24 3.72 -23.71
N LYS A 12 19.49 3.12 -24.65
CA LYS A 12 18.08 3.38 -24.67
C LYS A 12 17.66 3.04 -23.26
N GLU A 13 17.55 4.04 -22.42
CA GLU A 13 16.82 3.88 -21.19
C GLU A 13 15.49 3.37 -21.66
N SER A 14 15.31 2.06 -21.56
CA SER A 14 14.02 1.47 -21.75
C SER A 14 13.19 2.17 -20.70
N LYS A 15 12.34 3.13 -21.13
CA LYS A 15 11.41 3.79 -20.24
C LYS A 15 10.59 2.68 -19.62
N MET A 16 10.95 2.29 -18.40
CA MET A 16 10.12 1.37 -17.63
C MET A 16 8.74 2.01 -17.50
N ASN A 17 7.71 1.26 -17.83
CA ASN A 17 6.36 1.72 -17.64
C ASN A 17 6.11 1.99 -16.16
N LYS A 18 5.65 3.17 -15.84
CA LYS A 18 5.28 3.56 -14.49
C LYS A 18 3.86 3.10 -14.19
N LEU A 19 3.68 2.49 -13.02
CA LEU A 19 2.38 2.19 -12.45
C LEU A 19 2.21 2.99 -11.16
N ASN A 20 1.11 3.73 -11.07
CA ASN A 20 0.68 4.35 -9.84
C ASN A 20 -0.26 3.40 -9.10
N VAL A 21 0.14 3.01 -7.90
CA VAL A 21 -0.59 2.10 -7.03
C VAL A 21 -0.82 2.76 -5.68
N VAL A 22 -1.96 2.55 -5.10
CA VAL A 22 -2.33 3.04 -3.77
C VAL A 22 -2.60 1.89 -2.84
N CYS A 23 -2.31 2.08 -1.56
CA CYS A 23 -2.69 1.15 -0.52
C CYS A 23 -3.13 1.88 0.74
N GLY A 24 -3.88 1.20 1.60
CA GLY A 24 -4.41 1.76 2.82
C GLY A 24 -4.10 0.93 4.06
N ALA A 25 -3.52 1.58 5.05
CA ALA A 25 -3.42 1.05 6.39
C ALA A 25 -4.72 1.38 7.14
N LEU A 26 -5.65 0.43 7.17
CA LEU A 26 -6.93 0.57 7.85
C LEU A 26 -6.75 0.38 9.34
N VAL A 27 -7.04 1.43 10.11
CA VAL A 27 -6.89 1.42 11.57
C VAL A 27 -8.26 1.52 12.22
N ILE A 28 -8.61 0.49 12.98
CA ILE A 28 -9.86 0.40 13.75
C ILE A 28 -9.54 -0.18 15.13
N ASP A 29 -10.09 0.41 16.18
CA ASP A 29 -9.95 -0.09 17.56
C ASP A 29 -8.48 -0.33 18.00
N GLY A 30 -7.57 0.56 17.59
CA GLY A 30 -6.17 0.50 17.97
C GLY A 30 -5.37 -0.60 17.28
N LYS A 31 -5.88 -1.14 16.18
CA LYS A 31 -5.20 -2.15 15.36
C LYS A 31 -5.23 -1.78 13.88
N VAL A 32 -4.23 -2.23 13.15
CA VAL A 32 -4.14 -2.09 11.70
C VAL A 32 -4.41 -3.43 11.03
N MET A 33 -5.11 -3.38 9.90
CA MET A 33 -5.40 -4.57 9.11
C MET A 33 -4.34 -4.81 8.05
N ILE A 34 -3.86 -6.04 7.99
CA ILE A 34 -3.06 -6.57 6.89
C ILE A 34 -3.82 -7.71 6.22
N ALA A 35 -3.59 -7.90 4.92
CA ALA A 35 -4.30 -8.88 4.11
C ALA A 35 -3.33 -9.80 3.39
N GLN A 36 -3.63 -11.09 3.37
CA GLN A 36 -2.83 -12.09 2.69
C GLN A 36 -3.28 -12.26 1.25
N ARG A 37 -2.36 -12.11 0.30
CA ARG A 37 -2.63 -12.37 -1.12
C ARG A 37 -2.95 -13.84 -1.38
N ASN A 38 -3.96 -14.09 -2.21
CA ASN A 38 -4.33 -15.43 -2.63
C ASN A 38 -4.01 -15.74 -4.11
N TYR A 39 -3.27 -14.85 -4.80
CA TYR A 39 -3.00 -14.97 -6.24
C TYR A 39 -1.56 -14.59 -6.60
N GLY A 40 -1.14 -15.01 -7.78
CA GLY A 40 0.13 -14.64 -8.41
C GLY A 40 1.37 -15.20 -7.71
N SER A 41 2.53 -14.68 -8.10
CA SER A 41 3.84 -15.06 -7.55
C SER A 41 4.02 -14.62 -6.08
N SER A 42 3.21 -13.67 -5.63
CA SER A 42 3.23 -13.13 -4.27
C SER A 42 2.19 -13.77 -3.35
N LYS A 43 1.62 -14.90 -3.75
CA LYS A 43 0.65 -15.64 -2.93
C LYS A 43 1.24 -15.98 -1.56
N GLY A 44 0.49 -15.69 -0.51
CA GLY A 44 0.90 -15.93 0.87
C GLY A 44 1.57 -14.74 1.56
N PHE A 45 1.99 -13.72 0.80
CA PHE A 45 2.49 -12.48 1.40
C PHE A 45 1.35 -11.61 1.93
N PHE A 46 1.62 -10.93 3.03
CA PHE A 46 0.73 -9.92 3.60
C PHE A 46 1.07 -8.54 3.09
N GLU A 47 0.06 -7.71 2.94
CA GLU A 47 0.16 -6.33 2.45
C GLU A 47 -0.93 -5.43 3.04
N PHE A 48 -0.79 -4.12 2.83
CA PHE A 48 -1.91 -3.19 2.95
C PHE A 48 -2.73 -3.24 1.66
N PRO A 49 -4.05 -3.49 1.74
CA PRO A 49 -4.89 -3.58 0.55
C PRO A 49 -4.96 -2.28 -0.26
N GLY A 50 -5.07 -2.42 -1.55
CA GLY A 50 -5.21 -1.31 -2.47
C GLY A 50 -5.20 -1.78 -3.92
N GLY A 51 -4.83 -0.93 -4.84
CA GLY A 51 -4.79 -1.25 -6.26
C GLY A 51 -4.29 -0.11 -7.13
N LYS A 52 -4.46 -0.27 -8.43
CA LYS A 52 -4.00 0.69 -9.43
C LYS A 52 -4.87 1.94 -9.46
N VAL A 53 -4.22 3.09 -9.64
CA VAL A 53 -4.90 4.36 -9.92
C VAL A 53 -5.33 4.36 -11.40
N GLU A 54 -6.61 4.56 -11.66
CA GLU A 54 -7.16 4.67 -13.00
C GLU A 54 -7.07 6.11 -13.54
N LYS A 55 -7.24 6.25 -14.86
CA LYS A 55 -7.28 7.58 -15.48
C LYS A 55 -8.40 8.42 -14.88
N SER A 56 -8.11 9.70 -14.67
CA SER A 56 -9.07 10.71 -14.20
C SER A 56 -9.55 10.54 -12.76
N GLU A 57 -8.90 9.67 -11.96
CA GLU A 57 -9.17 9.61 -10.52
C GLU A 57 -7.95 10.09 -9.72
N THR A 58 -8.21 10.68 -8.56
CA THR A 58 -7.17 10.97 -7.57
C THR A 58 -6.73 9.68 -6.89
N LYS A 59 -5.59 9.74 -6.21
CA LYS A 59 -5.10 8.60 -5.43
C LYS A 59 -6.07 8.21 -4.31
N GLU A 60 -6.67 9.20 -3.65
CA GLU A 60 -7.68 8.99 -2.61
C GLU A 60 -8.94 8.34 -3.17
N GLU A 61 -9.42 8.82 -4.31
CA GLU A 61 -10.58 8.21 -5.02
C GLU A 61 -10.29 6.77 -5.41
N ALA A 62 -9.09 6.49 -5.92
CA ALA A 62 -8.66 5.13 -6.27
C ALA A 62 -8.68 4.21 -5.05
N LEU A 63 -8.18 4.68 -3.92
CA LEU A 63 -8.17 3.88 -2.70
C LEU A 63 -9.57 3.57 -2.20
N ILE A 64 -10.45 4.57 -2.18
CA ILE A 64 -11.86 4.40 -1.77
C ILE A 64 -12.56 3.39 -2.68
N ARG A 65 -12.35 3.51 -4.00
CA ARG A 65 -12.92 2.58 -4.99
C ARG A 65 -12.41 1.15 -4.79
N GLU A 66 -11.11 0.95 -4.66
CA GLU A 66 -10.51 -0.37 -4.49
C GLU A 66 -10.99 -1.06 -3.22
N TRP A 67 -11.08 -0.35 -2.11
CA TRP A 67 -11.61 -0.91 -0.87
C TRP A 67 -13.09 -1.28 -0.97
N LYS A 68 -13.87 -0.49 -1.70
CA LYS A 68 -15.29 -0.81 -1.95
C LYS A 68 -15.44 -2.06 -2.81
N GLU A 69 -14.66 -2.15 -3.88
CA GLU A 69 -14.69 -3.31 -4.80
C GLU A 69 -14.20 -4.60 -4.14
N GLU A 70 -13.08 -4.55 -3.43
CA GLU A 70 -12.44 -5.75 -2.89
C GLU A 70 -12.99 -6.19 -1.54
N SER A 71 -13.38 -5.26 -0.70
CA SER A 71 -13.72 -5.51 0.72
C SER A 71 -15.13 -5.09 1.10
N ASP A 72 -15.85 -4.42 0.20
CA ASP A 72 -17.22 -3.95 0.37
C ASP A 72 -17.42 -3.05 1.61
N ILE A 73 -16.43 -2.23 1.93
CA ILE A 73 -16.53 -1.23 2.99
C ILE A 73 -16.26 0.18 2.46
N ASP A 74 -16.82 1.15 3.16
CA ASP A 74 -16.54 2.57 2.93
C ASP A 74 -15.46 3.03 3.91
N ILE A 75 -14.31 3.42 3.37
CA ILE A 75 -13.22 3.98 4.18
C ILE A 75 -13.37 5.48 4.32
N HIS A 76 -12.93 6.01 5.45
CA HIS A 76 -13.01 7.42 5.82
C HIS A 76 -11.66 7.91 6.33
N ASN A 77 -11.53 9.24 6.43
CA ASN A 77 -10.36 9.89 6.97
C ASN A 77 -9.07 9.41 6.30
N VAL A 78 -9.07 9.44 4.98
CA VAL A 78 -7.95 9.02 4.14
C VAL A 78 -6.87 10.09 4.21
N GLN A 79 -5.71 9.76 4.80
CA GLN A 79 -4.60 10.68 4.98
C GLN A 79 -3.31 10.08 4.45
N TYR A 80 -2.54 10.88 3.72
CA TYR A 80 -1.24 10.47 3.21
C TYR A 80 -0.30 10.02 4.34
N LEU A 81 0.36 8.89 4.13
CA LEU A 81 1.34 8.35 5.05
C LEU A 81 2.76 8.40 4.48
N ALA A 82 2.99 7.71 3.39
CA ALA A 82 4.30 7.57 2.80
C ALA A 82 4.24 7.02 1.36
N ASN A 83 5.34 7.16 0.64
CA ASN A 83 5.54 6.55 -0.69
C ASN A 83 6.65 5.50 -0.63
N SER A 84 6.57 4.54 -1.53
CA SER A 84 7.69 3.68 -1.89
C SER A 84 7.74 3.50 -3.40
N ILE A 85 8.92 3.13 -3.89
CA ILE A 85 9.13 2.77 -5.30
C ILE A 85 9.68 1.36 -5.33
N ASP A 86 9.06 0.50 -6.13
CA ASP A 86 9.49 -0.86 -6.35
C ASP A 86 9.56 -1.15 -7.85
N TYR A 87 10.34 -2.16 -8.22
CA TYR A 87 10.53 -2.57 -9.61
C TYR A 87 10.11 -4.04 -9.74
N GLN A 88 9.02 -4.29 -10.43
CA GLN A 88 8.50 -5.63 -10.64
C GLN A 88 8.05 -5.81 -12.09
N ASP A 89 8.40 -6.95 -12.70
CA ASP A 89 7.91 -7.37 -14.02
C ASP A 89 8.05 -6.29 -15.11
N GLY A 90 9.14 -5.50 -15.08
CA GLY A 90 9.38 -4.44 -16.05
C GLY A 90 8.63 -3.13 -15.76
N TYR A 91 7.95 -3.04 -14.63
CA TYR A 91 7.28 -1.83 -14.18
C TYR A 91 8.01 -1.14 -13.03
N GLU A 92 8.03 0.18 -13.09
CA GLU A 92 8.36 1.04 -11.95
C GLU A 92 7.08 1.35 -11.19
N ILE A 93 6.91 0.74 -10.02
CA ILE A 93 5.69 0.84 -9.22
C ILE A 93 5.86 1.97 -8.21
N HIS A 94 5.07 3.02 -8.37
CA HIS A 94 4.96 4.11 -7.41
C HIS A 94 3.80 3.82 -6.46
N LEU A 95 4.12 3.37 -5.28
CA LEU A 95 3.15 3.03 -4.25
C LEU A 95 2.96 4.20 -3.30
N THR A 96 1.74 4.69 -3.20
CA THR A 96 1.35 5.69 -2.19
C THR A 96 0.49 5.03 -1.14
N CYS A 97 0.92 5.11 0.11
CA CYS A 97 0.20 4.56 1.25
C CYS A 97 -0.53 5.68 2.01
N PHE A 98 -1.76 5.37 2.38
CA PHE A 98 -2.60 6.22 3.22
C PHE A 98 -2.95 5.50 4.51
N THR A 99 -3.22 6.24 5.57
CA THR A 99 -3.97 5.74 6.71
C THR A 99 -5.44 6.03 6.50
N CYS A 100 -6.30 5.17 6.98
CA CYS A 100 -7.74 5.33 6.89
C CYS A 100 -8.45 4.58 8.03
N THR A 101 -9.73 4.83 8.17
CA THR A 101 -10.60 4.11 9.10
C THR A 101 -11.92 3.76 8.43
N SER A 102 -12.75 3.00 9.10
CA SER A 102 -14.11 2.66 8.64
C SER A 102 -15.00 2.40 9.85
N ASN A 103 -16.30 2.51 9.65
CA ASN A 103 -17.31 2.14 10.66
C ASN A 103 -17.51 0.62 10.75
N GLU A 104 -17.01 -0.11 9.76
CA GLU A 104 -17.15 -1.56 9.65
C GLU A 104 -15.81 -2.23 9.43
N LYS A 105 -15.63 -3.42 10.00
CA LYS A 105 -14.50 -4.29 9.66
C LYS A 105 -14.85 -5.09 8.41
N PRO A 106 -13.93 -5.17 7.42
CA PRO A 106 -14.19 -5.96 6.23
C PRO A 106 -14.29 -7.45 6.55
N THR A 107 -15.23 -8.11 5.92
CA THR A 107 -15.45 -9.56 6.03
C THR A 107 -15.40 -10.26 4.69
N LYS A 108 -15.67 -9.52 3.60
CA LYS A 108 -15.62 -10.05 2.23
C LYS A 108 -14.19 -10.33 1.83
N LEU A 109 -13.91 -11.53 1.39
CA LEU A 109 -12.65 -11.98 0.79
C LEU A 109 -12.84 -12.14 -0.72
N SER A 110 -11.97 -11.50 -1.52
CA SER A 110 -11.93 -11.65 -2.98
C SER A 110 -10.52 -11.99 -3.46
N VAL A 111 -9.61 -11.03 -3.46
CA VAL A 111 -8.20 -11.20 -3.85
C VAL A 111 -7.31 -11.55 -2.67
N HIS A 112 -7.86 -11.60 -1.47
CA HIS A 112 -7.17 -11.97 -0.25
C HIS A 112 -7.80 -13.21 0.38
N SER A 113 -6.97 -14.06 0.99
CA SER A 113 -7.41 -15.26 1.70
C SER A 113 -7.72 -15.01 3.16
N GLU A 114 -7.18 -13.93 3.73
CA GLU A 114 -7.27 -13.66 5.16
C GLU A 114 -7.03 -12.19 5.46
N TYR A 115 -7.73 -11.65 6.46
CA TYR A 115 -7.45 -10.37 7.10
C TYR A 115 -6.97 -10.60 8.51
N ILE A 116 -5.87 -9.94 8.89
CA ILE A 116 -5.30 -10.00 10.23
C ILE A 116 -5.25 -8.59 10.81
N TRP A 117 -5.65 -8.47 12.06
CA TRP A 117 -5.57 -7.24 12.84
C TRP A 117 -4.37 -7.33 13.79
N THR A 118 -3.45 -6.37 13.66
CA THR A 118 -2.19 -6.36 14.40
C THR A 118 -1.78 -4.93 14.75
N THR A 119 -0.58 -4.78 15.27
CA THR A 119 0.03 -3.46 15.49
C THR A 119 1.28 -3.31 14.62
N PRO A 120 1.78 -2.10 14.35
CA PRO A 120 2.95 -1.91 13.50
C PRO A 120 4.18 -2.69 13.95
N ASP A 121 4.38 -2.85 15.27
CA ASP A 121 5.51 -3.60 15.81
C ASP A 121 5.45 -5.10 15.52
N HIS A 122 4.27 -5.63 15.23
CA HIS A 122 4.03 -7.06 14.99
C HIS A 122 3.74 -7.41 13.53
N ILE A 123 3.80 -6.43 12.62
CA ILE A 123 3.52 -6.68 11.19
C ILE A 123 4.49 -7.72 10.61
N TYR A 124 5.76 -7.67 10.97
CA TYR A 124 6.78 -8.61 10.49
C TYR A 124 6.79 -9.97 11.22
N ASP A 125 5.90 -10.20 12.17
CA ASP A 125 5.60 -11.55 12.66
C ASP A 125 4.88 -12.38 11.58
N TYR A 126 4.30 -11.71 10.60
CA TYR A 126 3.70 -12.27 9.39
C TYR A 126 4.63 -12.08 8.19
N ASN A 127 4.38 -12.81 7.10
CA ASN A 127 5.17 -12.69 5.88
C ASN A 127 4.79 -11.42 5.09
N PHE A 128 5.07 -10.26 5.64
CA PHE A 128 4.81 -8.97 5.04
C PHE A 128 5.89 -8.61 4.01
N PHE A 129 5.53 -7.92 2.94
CA PHE A 129 6.47 -7.48 1.92
C PHE A 129 7.61 -6.64 2.51
N LYS A 130 8.85 -7.10 2.33
CA LYS A 130 10.04 -6.38 2.84
C LYS A 130 10.27 -5.05 2.15
N SER A 131 9.86 -4.92 0.88
CA SER A 131 9.92 -3.66 0.12
C SER A 131 9.06 -2.55 0.75
N ASP A 132 8.06 -2.90 1.56
CA ASP A 132 7.16 -1.97 2.21
C ASP A 132 7.61 -1.56 3.63
N LYS A 133 8.85 -1.88 4.00
CA LYS A 133 9.41 -1.54 5.32
C LYS A 133 9.29 -0.04 5.63
N MET A 134 9.53 0.80 4.63
CA MET A 134 9.41 2.26 4.79
C MET A 134 7.99 2.68 5.19
N LEU A 135 6.97 2.00 4.66
CA LEU A 135 5.57 2.27 4.99
C LEU A 135 5.26 1.88 6.44
N VAL A 136 5.79 0.74 6.88
CA VAL A 136 5.60 0.26 8.25
C VAL A 136 6.30 1.19 9.25
N GLU A 137 7.52 1.63 8.95
CA GLU A 137 8.25 2.59 9.80
C GLU A 137 7.52 3.94 9.89
N ALA A 138 6.97 4.43 8.77
CA ALA A 138 6.14 5.64 8.76
C ALA A 138 4.88 5.46 9.62
N LEU A 139 4.24 4.30 9.55
CA LEU A 139 3.07 3.99 10.37
C LEU A 139 3.40 3.98 11.86
N LYS A 140 4.53 3.39 12.25
CA LYS A 140 5.03 3.44 13.63
C LYS A 140 5.16 4.88 14.14
N GLY A 141 5.67 5.77 13.29
CA GLY A 141 5.87 7.19 13.64
C GLY A 141 4.59 7.93 13.96
N VAL A 142 3.50 7.63 13.25
CA VAL A 142 2.18 8.29 13.44
C VAL A 142 1.24 7.50 14.35
N TRP A 143 1.59 6.28 14.72
CA TRP A 143 0.73 5.35 15.47
C TRP A 143 0.17 5.94 16.76
N PRO A 144 0.97 6.63 17.60
CA PRO A 144 0.44 7.24 18.81
C PRO A 144 -0.67 8.26 18.56
N CYS A 145 -0.60 8.98 17.42
CA CYS A 145 -1.62 9.95 17.03
C CYS A 145 -2.92 9.30 16.56
N LEU A 146 -2.81 8.15 15.88
CA LEU A 146 -3.96 7.40 15.35
C LEU A 146 -4.73 6.65 16.42
N THR A 147 -4.10 6.34 17.53
CA THR A 147 -4.65 5.47 18.59
C THR A 147 -4.93 6.19 19.90
N LYS A 148 -4.78 7.52 19.93
CA LYS A 148 -5.16 8.31 21.10
C LYS A 148 -6.65 8.15 21.39
N PRO A 149 -7.02 7.81 22.64
CA PRO A 149 -8.42 7.87 23.01
C PRO A 149 -8.95 9.30 22.81
N MET A 150 -10.13 9.45 22.22
CA MET A 150 -10.79 10.74 22.14
C MET A 150 -11.02 11.27 23.55
N LYS A 151 -10.47 12.46 23.84
CA LYS A 151 -10.81 13.14 25.10
C LYS A 151 -12.30 13.41 25.10
N PRO A 152 -13.01 13.08 26.19
CA PRO A 152 -14.42 13.44 26.29
C PRO A 152 -14.57 14.94 26.10
N LYS A 153 -15.46 15.36 25.21
CA LYS A 153 -15.88 16.75 25.11
C LYS A 153 -16.76 17.04 26.33
N TYR A 154 -16.24 17.87 27.19
CA TYR A 154 -17.06 18.42 28.29
C TYR A 154 -18.01 19.48 27.73
#